data_7de7f1dc5b600a872764b20072d08ade
#
_entry.id   7de7f1dc5b600a872764b20072d08ade
#
_cell.length_a   1.000
_cell.length_b   1.000
_cell.length_c   1.000
_cell.angle_alpha   90.00
_cell.angle_beta   90.00
_cell.angle_gamma   90.00
#
_symmetry.space_group_name_H-M   'P 1'
#
loop_
_entity.id
_entity.type
_entity.pdbx_description
1 polymer ?
#
loop_
_entity_poly.entity_id
_entity_poly.type
_entity_poly.pdbx_seq_one_letter_code
_entity_poly.pdbx_strand_id
1 'polypeptide(L)'
;MDTTERIFGKIYQGAGTRLFLCVACASCLLSSSSSAARPINDIYDINISTIEQNVESAKNLIKDATEISLIDAANQALINNPLLKTYESLVMAKAWELEASKRRWFPSFSALSSQGAPLLGELFNTTTAEYPNSSGSSDFATSTYNSSYYQYSSYLDGNIAADLKWEFYEPTRQPLIQSAKNKFEVSQLQTIIKARDILLAVQLAYNSAIETERLIGIYEELCKINKQEYVILRAQLRSGLIDVGSVSQQASMWLNQVSTLNNLYKANIDFASALASAIGLDPGSVILPQAKHTLNQQIKVEAWKQSLEESINLALTNREEIQAENKDAAAAEWEAIRLKNKYLPIVSLGGTVTYSRLKGYYEAPVGTDASPYYSTQSSTNATIGLGLEWKLFDGGVNYAKAKAAKAVSQSHEEMALAYELSIGEEVRKSYSARQIAALTIPSNELALQKAKESLEVARQRFETGIGNITTIVQANALVGEAAHQLINNRLNYKNADAQLYRYTATWPSFVSKTSLANIATEQ
;
A
#
# COMPACT_ATOMS: atom_id res chain seq x y z
N MET A 1 -24.89 20.46 23.96
CA MET A 1 -24.17 21.36 24.89
C MET A 1 -23.72 20.50 26.05
N ASP A 2 -22.42 20.54 26.34
CA ASP A 2 -21.74 19.82 27.44
C ASP A 2 -21.60 18.31 27.35
N THR A 3 -20.54 17.87 26.65
CA THR A 3 -19.77 16.64 26.99
C THR A 3 -18.49 16.47 26.14
N THR A 4 -17.96 17.51 25.50
CA THR A 4 -16.75 17.40 24.64
C THR A 4 -15.52 18.16 25.15
N GLU A 5 -15.53 18.68 26.38
CA GLU A 5 -14.40 19.43 26.95
C GLU A 5 -13.61 18.73 28.07
N ARG A 6 -13.65 17.42 28.20
CA ARG A 6 -12.93 16.70 29.29
C ARG A 6 -11.87 15.68 28.85
N ILE A 7 -11.42 15.68 27.60
CA ILE A 7 -10.37 14.73 27.15
C ILE A 7 -9.05 15.38 26.69
N PHE A 8 -8.95 16.71 26.65
CA PHE A 8 -7.71 17.39 26.24
C PHE A 8 -6.89 18.04 27.38
N GLY A 9 -7.03 17.62 28.61
CA GLY A 9 -6.43 18.25 29.80
C GLY A 9 -5.49 17.39 30.63
N LYS A 10 -4.78 16.38 30.08
CA LYS A 10 -3.84 15.58 30.90
C LYS A 10 -2.67 14.93 30.15
N ILE A 11 -2.01 15.63 29.24
CA ILE A 11 -0.67 15.22 28.75
C ILE A 11 0.17 16.49 28.51
N TYR A 12 0.53 17.22 29.55
CA TYR A 12 1.65 18.17 29.55
C TYR A 12 1.98 18.57 30.98
N GLN A 13 2.53 17.66 31.77
CA GLN A 13 3.30 17.98 32.97
C GLN A 13 4.37 16.93 33.17
N GLY A 14 5.61 17.25 32.82
CA GLY A 14 6.72 16.36 33.11
C GLY A 14 7.95 16.53 32.20
N ALA A 15 8.47 17.75 32.04
CA ALA A 15 9.86 17.92 31.64
C ALA A 15 10.36 19.23 32.27
N GLY A 16 10.91 19.11 33.45
CA GLY A 16 11.55 20.22 34.19
C GLY A 16 12.79 20.72 33.48
N THR A 17 12.71 21.92 33.00
CA THR A 17 13.83 22.73 32.50
C THR A 17 14.78 23.03 33.63
N ARG A 18 15.95 22.42 33.71
CA ARG A 18 17.07 22.91 34.50
C ARG A 18 17.86 23.91 33.66
N LEU A 19 17.55 25.17 33.87
CA LEU A 19 18.38 26.30 33.46
C LEU A 19 19.62 26.31 34.36
N PHE A 20 20.78 25.90 33.86
CA PHE A 20 22.07 26.15 34.47
C PHE A 20 22.57 27.51 33.99
N LEU A 21 22.40 28.51 34.85
CA LEU A 21 23.06 29.81 34.74
C LEU A 21 24.55 29.57 35.10
N CYS A 22 25.44 29.47 34.13
CA CYS A 22 26.87 29.61 34.34
C CYS A 22 27.25 31.07 34.21
N VAL A 23 27.30 31.74 35.36
CA VAL A 23 28.05 32.99 35.50
C VAL A 23 29.54 32.62 35.55
N ALA A 24 30.21 32.72 34.41
CA ALA A 24 31.65 32.61 34.36
C ALA A 24 32.26 34.01 34.36
N CYS A 25 33.01 34.25 35.40
CA CYS A 25 33.83 35.46 35.64
C CYS A 25 34.66 35.86 34.44
N ALA A 26 34.53 37.12 34.10
CA ALA A 26 35.51 37.84 33.30
C ALA A 26 36.82 37.96 34.06
N SER A 27 37.79 37.19 33.66
CA SER A 27 39.21 37.49 33.85
C SER A 27 39.90 37.34 32.49
N CYS A 28 39.72 38.34 31.67
CA CYS A 28 40.56 38.54 30.49
C CYS A 28 41.97 38.90 30.95
N LEU A 29 42.81 37.93 31.04
CA LEU A 29 44.23 38.11 30.86
C LEU A 29 44.49 38.41 29.39
N LEU A 30 44.80 39.64 29.10
CA LEU A 30 45.38 40.09 27.85
C LEU A 30 46.73 39.33 27.64
N SER A 31 46.67 38.12 27.11
CA SER A 31 47.78 37.55 26.38
C SER A 31 47.74 38.11 24.97
N SER A 32 48.54 39.11 24.71
CA SER A 32 48.93 39.52 23.37
C SER A 32 49.66 38.35 22.69
N SER A 33 48.90 37.36 22.23
CA SER A 33 49.40 36.48 21.19
C SER A 33 49.46 37.34 19.92
N SER A 34 50.68 37.71 19.55
CA SER A 34 50.95 38.19 18.18
C SER A 34 50.35 37.19 17.22
N SER A 35 49.19 37.53 16.68
CA SER A 35 48.64 36.86 15.53
C SER A 35 49.66 37.12 14.40
N ALA A 36 50.66 36.26 14.28
CA ALA A 36 51.44 36.22 13.07
C ALA A 36 50.42 36.03 11.96
N ALA A 37 50.24 37.07 11.14
CA ALA A 37 49.41 37.00 9.95
C ALA A 37 49.82 35.71 9.22
N ARG A 38 48.91 34.71 9.17
CA ARG A 38 49.19 33.50 8.40
C ARG A 38 49.63 33.97 7.02
N PRO A 39 50.75 33.47 6.50
CA PRO A 39 51.17 33.86 5.16
C PRO A 39 50.01 33.68 4.20
N ILE A 40 49.71 34.69 3.41
CA ILE A 40 48.55 34.74 2.48
C ILE A 40 48.47 33.43 1.66
N ASN A 41 49.57 32.75 1.42
CA ASN A 41 49.69 31.50 0.71
C ASN A 41 49.00 30.29 1.42
N ASP A 42 48.84 30.27 2.75
CA ASP A 42 48.25 29.15 3.47
C ASP A 42 46.72 29.24 3.59
N ILE A 43 46.16 30.45 3.40
CA ILE A 43 44.72 30.70 3.52
C ILE A 43 43.95 30.09 2.33
N TYR A 44 44.63 29.89 1.19
CA TYR A 44 44.01 29.42 -0.05
C TYR A 44 44.40 27.97 -0.43
N ASP A 45 45.12 27.26 0.46
CA ASP A 45 45.54 25.89 0.20
C ASP A 45 44.42 24.91 0.53
N ILE A 46 43.63 24.58 -0.49
CA ILE A 46 42.64 23.53 -0.42
C ILE A 46 43.36 22.17 -0.34
N ASN A 47 43.01 21.35 0.64
CA ASN A 47 43.52 19.99 0.74
C ASN A 47 42.86 19.10 -0.32
N ILE A 48 43.48 19.01 -1.47
CA ILE A 48 43.01 18.26 -2.65
C ILE A 48 42.82 16.78 -2.30
N SER A 49 43.74 16.18 -1.53
CA SER A 49 43.67 14.75 -1.18
C SER A 49 42.44 14.41 -0.33
N THR A 50 42.05 15.29 0.58
CA THR A 50 40.84 15.09 1.39
C THR A 50 39.58 15.16 0.53
N ILE A 51 39.51 16.08 -0.43
CA ILE A 51 38.36 16.20 -1.35
C ILE A 51 38.26 14.94 -2.23
N GLU A 52 39.37 14.45 -2.75
CA GLU A 52 39.40 13.22 -3.56
C GLU A 52 39.00 11.99 -2.74
N GLN A 53 39.47 11.89 -1.48
CA GLN A 53 39.05 10.82 -0.59
C GLN A 53 37.54 10.86 -0.31
N ASN A 54 36.95 12.05 -0.16
CA ASN A 54 35.51 12.20 0.02
C ASN A 54 34.71 11.75 -1.20
N VAL A 55 35.17 12.11 -2.41
CA VAL A 55 34.54 11.67 -3.67
C VAL A 55 34.68 10.16 -3.84
N GLU A 56 35.86 9.60 -3.58
CA GLU A 56 36.10 8.16 -3.66
C GLU A 56 35.29 7.40 -2.60
N SER A 57 35.11 7.97 -1.40
CA SER A 57 34.25 7.40 -0.38
C SER A 57 32.78 7.35 -0.83
N ALA A 58 32.28 8.40 -1.48
CA ALA A 58 30.94 8.42 -2.05
C ALA A 58 30.77 7.37 -3.18
N LYS A 59 31.79 7.22 -4.01
CA LYS A 59 31.82 6.21 -5.09
C LYS A 59 31.86 4.78 -4.54
N ASN A 60 32.60 4.54 -3.47
CA ASN A 60 32.70 3.22 -2.84
C ASN A 60 31.38 2.73 -2.21
N LEU A 61 30.43 3.63 -1.88
CA LEU A 61 29.11 3.22 -1.39
C LEU A 61 28.31 2.41 -2.43
N ILE A 62 28.67 2.50 -3.70
CA ILE A 62 27.97 1.82 -4.81
C ILE A 62 28.77 0.63 -5.34
N LYS A 63 30.03 0.43 -4.87
CA LYS A 63 30.98 -0.53 -5.44
C LYS A 63 30.51 -1.98 -5.38
N ASP A 64 29.77 -2.33 -4.35
CA ASP A 64 29.29 -3.70 -4.13
C ASP A 64 27.87 -3.94 -4.66
N ALA A 65 27.34 -3.00 -5.45
CA ALA A 65 26.01 -3.11 -6.03
C ALA A 65 25.96 -4.18 -7.14
N THR A 66 24.91 -5.00 -7.11
CA THR A 66 24.67 -6.00 -8.15
C THR A 66 24.07 -5.35 -9.39
N GLU A 67 24.58 -5.66 -10.57
CA GLU A 67 24.03 -5.16 -11.83
C GLU A 67 22.88 -6.05 -12.32
N ILE A 68 21.77 -5.42 -12.77
CA ILE A 68 20.59 -6.12 -13.30
C ILE A 68 20.14 -5.51 -14.64
N SER A 69 19.62 -6.34 -15.54
CA SER A 69 18.95 -5.87 -16.76
C SER A 69 17.51 -5.41 -16.47
N LEU A 70 16.95 -4.53 -17.31
CA LEU A 70 15.55 -4.11 -17.17
C LEU A 70 14.58 -5.30 -17.27
N ILE A 71 14.87 -6.26 -18.14
CA ILE A 71 14.05 -7.45 -18.35
C ILE A 71 14.03 -8.31 -17.09
N ASP A 72 15.20 -8.56 -16.51
CA ASP A 72 15.32 -9.38 -15.30
C ASP A 72 14.71 -8.66 -14.08
N ALA A 73 14.93 -7.34 -13.97
CA ALA A 73 14.34 -6.51 -12.92
C ALA A 73 12.80 -6.55 -12.98
N ALA A 74 12.21 -6.39 -14.16
CA ALA A 74 10.76 -6.45 -14.35
C ALA A 74 10.19 -7.83 -14.02
N ASN A 75 10.83 -8.90 -14.52
CA ASN A 75 10.37 -10.27 -14.26
C ASN A 75 10.52 -10.66 -12.77
N GLN A 76 11.63 -10.29 -12.14
CA GLN A 76 11.82 -10.55 -10.70
C GLN A 76 10.83 -9.77 -9.85
N ALA A 77 10.52 -8.52 -10.21
CA ALA A 77 9.53 -7.72 -9.50
C ALA A 77 8.14 -8.36 -9.52
N LEU A 78 7.71 -8.89 -10.67
CA LEU A 78 6.41 -9.57 -10.80
C LEU A 78 6.34 -10.91 -10.05
N ILE A 79 7.49 -11.53 -9.72
CA ILE A 79 7.53 -12.80 -8.98
C ILE A 79 7.75 -12.58 -7.49
N ASN A 80 8.61 -11.65 -7.12
CA ASN A 80 9.15 -11.55 -5.76
C ASN A 80 8.52 -10.43 -4.92
N ASN A 81 7.89 -9.41 -5.55
CA ASN A 81 7.43 -8.23 -4.84
C ASN A 81 6.38 -8.58 -3.77
N PRO A 82 6.64 -8.29 -2.47
CA PRO A 82 5.72 -8.63 -1.37
C PRO A 82 4.35 -7.96 -1.49
N LEU A 83 4.29 -6.76 -2.09
CA LEU A 83 3.02 -6.06 -2.30
C LEU A 83 2.13 -6.83 -3.28
N LEU A 84 2.69 -7.36 -4.38
CA LEU A 84 1.92 -8.18 -5.33
C LEU A 84 1.41 -9.45 -4.65
N LYS A 85 2.25 -10.15 -3.87
CA LYS A 85 1.85 -11.33 -3.09
C LYS A 85 0.73 -11.04 -2.09
N THR A 86 0.67 -9.82 -1.55
CA THR A 86 -0.46 -9.38 -0.71
C THR A 86 -1.76 -9.38 -1.50
N TYR A 87 -1.76 -8.82 -2.72
CA TYR A 87 -2.95 -8.80 -3.58
C TYR A 87 -3.36 -10.20 -4.05
N GLU A 88 -2.41 -11.08 -4.38
CA GLU A 88 -2.67 -12.50 -4.68
C GLU A 88 -3.34 -13.20 -3.49
N SER A 89 -2.85 -12.98 -2.29
CA SER A 89 -3.49 -13.52 -1.07
C SER A 89 -4.90 -12.98 -0.85
N LEU A 90 -5.16 -11.70 -1.20
CA LEU A 90 -6.51 -11.13 -1.16
C LEU A 90 -7.44 -11.74 -2.20
N VAL A 91 -6.94 -12.06 -3.41
CA VAL A 91 -7.71 -12.80 -4.42
C VAL A 91 -8.10 -14.17 -3.88
N MET A 92 -7.17 -14.91 -3.27
CA MET A 92 -7.47 -16.20 -2.63
C MET A 92 -8.52 -16.06 -1.51
N ALA A 93 -8.41 -15.02 -0.68
CA ALA A 93 -9.41 -14.75 0.36
C ALA A 93 -10.80 -14.51 -0.24
N LYS A 94 -10.90 -13.71 -1.32
CA LYS A 94 -12.17 -13.47 -2.01
C LYS A 94 -12.71 -14.71 -2.75
N ALA A 95 -11.83 -15.57 -3.26
CA ALA A 95 -12.23 -16.85 -3.83
C ALA A 95 -12.88 -17.76 -2.76
N TRP A 96 -12.30 -17.83 -1.56
CA TRP A 96 -12.88 -18.59 -0.45
C TRP A 96 -14.18 -17.97 0.09
N GLU A 97 -14.32 -16.63 0.10
CA GLU A 97 -15.59 -15.96 0.44
C GLU A 97 -16.69 -16.28 -0.58
N LEU A 98 -16.35 -16.34 -1.88
CA LEU A 98 -17.27 -16.77 -2.93
C LEU A 98 -17.66 -18.23 -2.75
N GLU A 99 -16.69 -19.10 -2.48
CA GLU A 99 -16.96 -20.51 -2.22
C GLU A 99 -17.81 -20.72 -0.96
N ALA A 100 -17.54 -19.98 0.11
CA ALA A 100 -18.38 -19.98 1.31
C ALA A 100 -19.82 -19.56 1.00
N SER A 101 -20.00 -18.56 0.13
CA SER A 101 -21.33 -18.12 -0.33
C SER A 101 -22.06 -19.21 -1.12
N LYS A 102 -21.36 -19.94 -1.98
CA LYS A 102 -21.90 -21.08 -2.73
C LYS A 102 -22.25 -22.24 -1.82
N ARG A 103 -21.42 -22.53 -0.80
CA ARG A 103 -21.64 -23.64 0.15
C ARG A 103 -22.87 -23.46 1.04
N ARG A 104 -23.47 -22.28 1.09
CA ARG A 104 -24.77 -22.08 1.75
C ARG A 104 -25.93 -22.88 1.12
N TRP A 105 -25.70 -23.53 -0.02
CA TRP A 105 -26.64 -24.50 -0.59
C TRP A 105 -26.71 -25.82 0.20
N PHE A 106 -25.68 -26.14 0.99
CA PHE A 106 -25.62 -27.40 1.73
C PHE A 106 -26.24 -27.25 3.11
N PRO A 107 -26.76 -28.34 3.69
CA PRO A 107 -27.24 -28.35 5.04
C PRO A 107 -26.11 -28.12 6.05
N SER A 108 -26.43 -27.50 7.17
CA SER A 108 -25.55 -27.40 8.32
C SER A 108 -25.92 -28.48 9.35
N PHE A 109 -24.90 -29.05 9.94
CA PHE A 109 -25.05 -30.02 11.04
C PHE A 109 -24.24 -29.51 12.24
N SER A 110 -24.90 -29.44 13.40
CA SER A 110 -24.30 -28.96 14.63
C SER A 110 -24.63 -29.86 15.80
N ALA A 111 -23.69 -30.00 16.72
CA ALA A 111 -23.92 -30.60 18.04
C ALA A 111 -23.90 -29.47 19.06
N LEU A 112 -24.91 -29.42 19.90
CA LEU A 112 -25.10 -28.38 20.92
C LEU A 112 -25.70 -28.95 22.18
N SER A 113 -25.61 -28.24 23.28
CA SER A 113 -26.53 -28.50 24.42
C SER A 113 -27.93 -28.02 24.04
N SER A 114 -28.96 -28.62 24.57
CA SER A 114 -30.34 -28.21 24.28
C SER A 114 -30.56 -26.72 24.53
N GLN A 115 -31.43 -26.08 23.73
CA GLN A 115 -31.66 -24.64 23.79
C GLN A 115 -31.99 -24.17 25.20
N GLY A 116 -31.14 -23.31 25.76
CA GLY A 116 -31.31 -22.69 27.06
C GLY A 116 -30.87 -23.54 28.27
N ALA A 117 -30.37 -24.78 28.05
CA ALA A 117 -29.84 -25.63 29.12
C ALA A 117 -28.32 -25.84 28.94
N PRO A 118 -27.53 -25.83 30.02
CA PRO A 118 -26.10 -26.14 29.94
C PRO A 118 -25.90 -27.62 29.57
N LEU A 119 -24.73 -27.96 29.02
CA LEU A 119 -24.35 -29.34 28.71
C LEU A 119 -24.43 -30.23 29.97
N LEU A 120 -24.04 -29.67 31.08
CA LEU A 120 -24.17 -30.25 32.42
C LEU A 120 -24.47 -29.11 33.40
N GLY A 121 -25.57 -29.20 34.12
CA GLY A 121 -25.99 -28.16 35.04
C GLY A 121 -26.89 -28.70 36.13
N GLU A 122 -27.16 -27.89 37.14
CA GLU A 122 -28.09 -28.20 38.21
C GLU A 122 -29.39 -27.42 37.99
N LEU A 123 -30.50 -28.12 37.88
CA LEU A 123 -31.83 -27.54 37.72
C LEU A 123 -32.56 -27.58 39.05
N PHE A 124 -32.88 -26.42 39.57
CA PHE A 124 -33.75 -26.26 40.75
C PHE A 124 -35.13 -25.87 40.27
N ASN A 125 -36.13 -26.61 40.69
CA ASN A 125 -37.52 -26.30 40.39
C ASN A 125 -38.33 -26.25 41.67
N THR A 126 -39.04 -25.14 41.84
CA THR A 126 -40.01 -24.97 42.94
C THR A 126 -41.39 -24.78 42.34
N THR A 127 -42.30 -25.63 42.66
CA THR A 127 -43.69 -25.53 42.20
C THR A 127 -44.59 -25.29 43.37
N THR A 128 -45.38 -24.23 43.35
CA THR A 128 -46.47 -23.95 44.28
C THR A 128 -47.77 -24.17 43.51
N ALA A 129 -48.58 -25.07 43.97
CA ALA A 129 -49.88 -25.29 43.38
C ALA A 129 -50.96 -25.09 44.45
N GLU A 130 -51.97 -24.33 44.13
CA GLU A 130 -53.16 -24.13 44.93
C GLU A 130 -54.30 -24.90 44.29
N TYR A 131 -54.88 -25.84 45.00
CA TYR A 131 -56.06 -26.56 44.54
C TYR A 131 -57.26 -26.10 45.32
N PRO A 132 -58.38 -25.68 44.68
CA PRO A 132 -59.62 -25.47 45.35
C PRO A 132 -60.17 -26.85 45.79
N ASN A 133 -60.24 -27.04 47.07
CA ASN A 133 -60.89 -28.25 47.63
C ASN A 133 -62.39 -28.21 47.33
N SER A 134 -62.83 -28.99 46.36
CA SER A 134 -64.25 -29.25 46.18
C SER A 134 -64.69 -30.38 47.15
N SER A 135 -65.09 -30.05 48.34
CA SER A 135 -65.78 -30.99 49.15
C SER A 135 -67.24 -31.11 48.67
N GLY A 136 -67.50 -32.20 47.98
CA GLY A 136 -68.85 -32.56 47.63
C GLY A 136 -69.62 -32.96 48.83
N SER A 137 -70.83 -32.51 48.86
CA SER A 137 -72.06 -32.94 49.56
C SER A 137 -72.47 -32.15 50.77
N SER A 138 -73.62 -31.59 50.57
CA SER A 138 -74.72 -31.35 51.47
C SER A 138 -74.52 -30.52 52.74
N ASP A 139 -75.25 -29.42 52.71
CA ASP A 139 -75.73 -28.60 53.77
C ASP A 139 -74.80 -27.90 54.76
N PHE A 140 -74.85 -26.61 54.59
CA PHE A 140 -74.42 -25.58 55.53
C PHE A 140 -72.90 -25.33 55.69
N ALA A 141 -72.49 -24.19 55.15
CA ALA A 141 -71.22 -23.52 55.29
C ALA A 141 -70.10 -24.12 54.44
N THR A 142 -70.00 -23.61 53.22
CA THR A 142 -68.84 -23.75 52.35
C THR A 142 -67.62 -22.95 52.89
N SER A 143 -66.79 -23.61 53.67
CA SER A 143 -65.42 -23.12 53.86
C SER A 143 -64.56 -23.73 52.79
N THR A 144 -64.18 -22.92 51.73
CA THR A 144 -63.18 -23.30 50.75
C THR A 144 -61.82 -23.26 51.44
N TYR A 145 -61.31 -24.42 51.81
CA TYR A 145 -59.90 -24.51 52.18
C TYR A 145 -59.06 -24.62 50.88
N ASN A 146 -58.28 -23.58 50.59
CA ASN A 146 -57.22 -23.67 49.58
C ASN A 146 -56.05 -24.44 50.20
N SER A 147 -55.77 -25.62 49.71
CA SER A 147 -54.55 -26.32 50.08
C SER A 147 -53.44 -25.88 49.11
N SER A 148 -52.49 -25.11 49.59
CA SER A 148 -51.24 -24.82 48.88
C SER A 148 -50.17 -25.82 49.28
N TYR A 149 -49.50 -26.42 48.33
CA TYR A 149 -48.35 -27.23 48.65
C TYR A 149 -47.12 -26.72 47.90
N TYR A 150 -46.00 -26.84 48.58
CA TYR A 150 -44.69 -26.47 48.06
C TYR A 150 -43.95 -27.75 47.72
N GLN A 151 -43.41 -27.79 46.50
CA GLN A 151 -42.62 -28.91 46.03
C GLN A 151 -41.25 -28.39 45.59
N TYR A 152 -40.22 -29.02 46.11
CA TYR A 152 -38.83 -28.73 45.71
C TYR A 152 -38.26 -29.94 45.00
N SER A 153 -37.51 -29.65 43.90
CA SER A 153 -36.75 -30.66 43.19
C SER A 153 -35.40 -30.10 42.73
N SER A 154 -34.38 -30.91 42.88
CA SER A 154 -33.02 -30.58 42.40
C SER A 154 -32.54 -31.72 41.53
N TYR A 155 -32.19 -31.40 40.29
CA TYR A 155 -31.71 -32.37 39.30
C TYR A 155 -30.39 -31.94 38.72
N LEU A 156 -29.44 -32.86 38.60
CA LEU A 156 -28.31 -32.75 37.69
C LEU A 156 -28.84 -33.03 36.28
N ASP A 157 -28.82 -32.01 35.43
CA ASP A 157 -29.27 -32.09 34.04
C ASP A 157 -28.05 -32.20 33.11
N GLY A 158 -28.02 -33.26 32.31
CA GLY A 158 -27.08 -33.44 31.24
C GLY A 158 -27.83 -33.57 29.92
N ASN A 159 -27.56 -32.67 28.97
CA ASN A 159 -28.23 -32.73 27.68
C ASN A 159 -27.29 -32.45 26.49
N ILE A 160 -27.50 -33.19 25.41
CA ILE A 160 -26.84 -33.04 24.14
C ILE A 160 -27.89 -33.13 23.02
N ALA A 161 -27.74 -32.26 22.04
CA ALA A 161 -28.56 -32.26 20.85
C ALA A 161 -27.71 -32.26 19.59
N ALA A 162 -28.19 -32.92 18.57
CA ALA A 162 -27.70 -32.80 17.22
C ALA A 162 -28.75 -32.11 16.35
N ASP A 163 -28.39 -31.05 15.69
CA ASP A 163 -29.28 -30.22 14.86
C ASP A 163 -28.85 -30.24 13.42
N LEU A 164 -29.78 -30.51 12.51
CA LEU A 164 -29.65 -30.43 11.07
C LEU A 164 -30.55 -29.30 10.59
N LYS A 165 -29.94 -28.32 9.88
CA LYS A 165 -30.68 -27.22 9.24
C LYS A 165 -30.31 -27.11 7.78
N TRP A 166 -31.32 -27.13 6.89
CA TRP A 166 -31.17 -26.96 5.48
C TRP A 166 -32.17 -25.97 4.92
N GLU A 167 -31.67 -24.78 4.57
CA GLU A 167 -32.48 -23.73 3.92
C GLU A 167 -32.50 -23.98 2.42
N PHE A 168 -33.35 -24.87 1.92
CA PHE A 168 -33.40 -25.22 0.51
C PHE A 168 -34.00 -24.12 -0.37
N TYR A 169 -34.83 -23.24 0.18
CA TYR A 169 -35.32 -22.03 -0.47
C TYR A 169 -34.95 -20.80 0.35
N GLU A 170 -33.90 -20.09 -0.07
CA GLU A 170 -33.42 -18.84 0.52
C GLU A 170 -33.22 -17.80 -0.61
N PRO A 171 -34.15 -16.85 -0.79
CA PRO A 171 -34.11 -15.87 -1.88
C PRO A 171 -32.92 -14.91 -1.82
N THR A 172 -32.25 -14.78 -0.68
CA THR A 172 -31.08 -13.92 -0.50
C THR A 172 -29.79 -14.58 -0.99
N ARG A 173 -29.77 -15.89 -1.21
CA ARG A 173 -28.58 -16.68 -1.53
C ARG A 173 -28.00 -16.33 -2.90
N GLN A 174 -28.83 -16.32 -3.93
CA GLN A 174 -28.35 -16.04 -5.28
C GLN A 174 -27.77 -14.62 -5.42
N PRO A 175 -28.42 -13.54 -4.93
CA PRO A 175 -27.81 -12.21 -4.90
C PRO A 175 -26.50 -12.15 -4.11
N LEU A 176 -26.39 -12.87 -3.00
CA LEU A 176 -25.18 -12.95 -2.22
C LEU A 176 -24.02 -13.56 -3.04
N ILE A 177 -24.27 -14.67 -3.74
CA ILE A 177 -23.27 -15.31 -4.61
C ILE A 177 -22.83 -14.38 -5.73
N GLN A 178 -23.76 -13.65 -6.38
CA GLN A 178 -23.42 -12.71 -7.44
C GLN A 178 -22.61 -11.52 -6.92
N SER A 179 -22.98 -10.97 -5.75
CA SER A 179 -22.19 -9.92 -5.11
C SER A 179 -20.77 -10.40 -4.77
N ALA A 180 -20.64 -11.60 -4.18
CA ALA A 180 -19.34 -12.18 -3.87
C ALA A 180 -18.51 -12.48 -5.13
N LYS A 181 -19.15 -12.93 -6.22
CA LYS A 181 -18.50 -13.14 -7.52
C LYS A 181 -17.91 -11.86 -8.08
N ASN A 182 -18.70 -10.77 -8.13
CA ASN A 182 -18.22 -9.47 -8.60
C ASN A 182 -17.05 -8.96 -7.74
N LYS A 183 -17.11 -9.08 -6.41
CA LYS A 183 -16.02 -8.72 -5.50
C LYS A 183 -14.75 -9.55 -5.72
N PHE A 184 -14.89 -10.82 -6.06
CA PHE A 184 -13.76 -11.66 -6.46
C PHE A 184 -13.14 -11.15 -7.77
N GLU A 185 -13.94 -10.87 -8.80
CA GLU A 185 -13.46 -10.29 -10.07
C GLU A 185 -12.76 -8.94 -9.86
N VAL A 186 -13.28 -8.07 -8.97
CA VAL A 186 -12.62 -6.81 -8.57
C VAL A 186 -11.24 -7.07 -7.99
N SER A 187 -11.09 -8.05 -7.09
CA SER A 187 -9.79 -8.37 -6.49
C SER A 187 -8.76 -8.85 -7.52
N GLN A 188 -9.20 -9.58 -8.54
CA GLN A 188 -8.35 -9.98 -9.68
C GLN A 188 -7.89 -8.75 -10.48
N LEU A 189 -8.81 -7.85 -10.84
CA LEU A 189 -8.48 -6.61 -11.54
C LEU A 189 -7.51 -5.74 -10.74
N GLN A 190 -7.71 -5.61 -9.42
CA GLN A 190 -6.81 -4.87 -8.53
C GLN A 190 -5.40 -5.47 -8.52
N THR A 191 -5.26 -6.78 -8.60
CA THR A 191 -3.96 -7.44 -8.70
C THR A 191 -3.24 -7.07 -10.00
N ILE A 192 -3.95 -7.05 -11.13
CA ILE A 192 -3.40 -6.63 -12.43
C ILE A 192 -2.99 -5.16 -12.39
N ILE A 193 -3.82 -4.27 -11.82
CA ILE A 193 -3.49 -2.86 -11.63
C ILE A 193 -2.19 -2.72 -10.85
N LYS A 194 -2.04 -3.45 -9.74
CA LYS A 194 -0.82 -3.40 -8.92
C LYS A 194 0.41 -3.97 -9.61
N ALA A 195 0.26 -5.03 -10.39
CA ALA A 195 1.35 -5.54 -11.21
C ALA A 195 1.87 -4.51 -12.22
N ARG A 196 0.96 -3.75 -12.86
CA ARG A 196 1.33 -2.65 -13.76
C ARG A 196 1.98 -1.47 -13.03
N ASP A 197 1.48 -1.12 -11.82
CA ASP A 197 2.07 -0.06 -10.99
C ASP A 197 3.50 -0.42 -10.57
N ILE A 198 3.73 -1.65 -10.15
CA ILE A 198 5.06 -2.16 -9.79
C ILE A 198 6.00 -2.12 -11.00
N LEU A 199 5.53 -2.57 -12.16
CA LEU A 199 6.31 -2.53 -13.38
C LEU A 199 6.69 -1.10 -13.77
N LEU A 200 5.77 -0.15 -13.67
CA LEU A 200 6.05 1.28 -13.89
C LEU A 200 7.09 1.78 -12.89
N ALA A 201 6.95 1.46 -11.60
CA ALA A 201 7.91 1.88 -10.57
C ALA A 201 9.33 1.34 -10.86
N VAL A 202 9.45 0.08 -11.27
CA VAL A 202 10.73 -0.52 -11.72
C VAL A 202 11.31 0.25 -12.90
N GLN A 203 10.51 0.55 -13.93
CA GLN A 203 10.96 1.29 -15.10
C GLN A 203 11.43 2.70 -14.77
N LEU A 204 10.67 3.43 -13.93
CA LEU A 204 11.03 4.79 -13.52
C LEU A 204 12.33 4.81 -12.72
N ALA A 205 12.49 3.90 -11.74
CA ALA A 205 13.72 3.79 -10.95
C ALA A 205 14.91 3.41 -11.84
N TYR A 206 14.74 2.45 -12.73
CA TYR A 206 15.76 1.99 -13.66
C TYR A 206 16.20 3.10 -14.62
N ASN A 207 15.26 3.82 -15.22
CA ASN A 207 15.54 4.95 -16.10
C ASN A 207 16.30 6.07 -15.38
N SER A 208 15.86 6.39 -14.16
CA SER A 208 16.46 7.43 -13.33
C SER A 208 17.91 7.09 -12.96
N ALA A 209 18.17 5.84 -12.57
CA ALA A 209 19.51 5.39 -12.22
C ALA A 209 20.46 5.45 -13.44
N ILE A 210 20.03 4.98 -14.63
CA ILE A 210 20.85 5.04 -15.86
C ILE A 210 21.17 6.47 -16.26
N GLU A 211 20.19 7.36 -16.27
CA GLU A 211 20.41 8.74 -16.71
C GLU A 211 21.25 9.51 -15.69
N THR A 212 21.09 9.21 -14.39
CA THR A 212 21.97 9.78 -13.34
C THR A 212 23.42 9.29 -13.50
N GLU A 213 23.64 8.02 -13.81
CA GLU A 213 24.99 7.49 -14.06
C GLU A 213 25.68 8.17 -15.24
N ARG A 214 24.94 8.47 -16.32
CA ARG A 214 25.46 9.26 -17.44
C ARG A 214 25.87 10.67 -17.01
N LEU A 215 25.05 11.30 -16.16
CA LEU A 215 25.34 12.62 -15.63
C LEU A 215 26.57 12.61 -14.71
N ILE A 216 26.71 11.57 -13.89
CA ILE A 216 27.90 11.33 -13.07
C ILE A 216 29.15 11.30 -13.94
N GLY A 217 29.15 10.54 -15.04
CA GLY A 217 30.29 10.48 -15.96
C GLY A 217 30.70 11.85 -16.53
N ILE A 218 29.74 12.70 -16.88
CA ILE A 218 30.01 14.06 -17.34
C ILE A 218 30.62 14.91 -16.21
N TYR A 219 30.06 14.82 -14.99
CA TYR A 219 30.57 15.60 -13.86
C TYR A 219 31.91 15.09 -13.32
N GLU A 220 32.22 13.79 -13.40
CA GLU A 220 33.55 13.25 -13.12
C GLU A 220 34.60 13.89 -14.06
N GLU A 221 34.28 13.99 -15.36
CA GLU A 221 35.14 14.64 -16.35
C GLU A 221 35.33 16.14 -16.04
N LEU A 222 34.24 16.87 -15.78
CA LEU A 222 34.28 18.28 -15.41
C LEU A 222 35.09 18.53 -14.12
N CYS A 223 34.89 17.72 -13.09
CA CYS A 223 35.65 17.82 -11.84
C CYS A 223 37.14 17.58 -12.05
N LYS A 224 37.52 16.61 -12.91
CA LYS A 224 38.91 16.34 -13.26
C LYS A 224 39.55 17.54 -13.98
N ILE A 225 38.85 18.10 -14.96
CA ILE A 225 39.29 19.28 -15.71
C ILE A 225 39.48 20.47 -14.75
N ASN A 226 38.45 20.79 -13.96
CA ASN A 226 38.50 21.96 -13.08
C ASN A 226 39.54 21.83 -11.94
N LYS A 227 39.80 20.60 -11.50
CA LYS A 227 40.92 20.33 -10.58
C LYS A 227 42.28 20.66 -11.25
N GLN A 228 42.48 20.20 -12.49
CA GLN A 228 43.71 20.48 -13.21
C GLN A 228 43.92 21.98 -13.40
N GLU A 229 42.88 22.71 -13.81
CA GLU A 229 42.87 24.16 -13.92
C GLU A 229 43.25 24.85 -12.59
N TYR A 230 42.62 24.43 -11.47
CA TYR A 230 42.91 24.96 -10.14
C TYR A 230 44.40 24.75 -9.77
N VAL A 231 44.97 23.58 -10.05
CA VAL A 231 46.40 23.28 -9.77
C VAL A 231 47.31 24.18 -10.59
N ILE A 232 47.01 24.41 -11.88
CA ILE A 232 47.79 25.31 -12.77
C ILE A 232 47.70 26.75 -12.24
N LEU A 233 46.51 27.25 -11.95
CA LEU A 233 46.31 28.63 -11.47
C LEU A 233 46.99 28.85 -10.11
N ARG A 234 46.98 27.87 -9.22
CA ARG A 234 47.69 27.93 -7.95
C ARG A 234 49.22 28.02 -8.14
N ALA A 235 49.78 27.31 -9.12
CA ALA A 235 51.19 27.43 -9.46
C ALA A 235 51.51 28.82 -10.04
N GLN A 236 50.65 29.38 -10.89
CA GLN A 236 50.79 30.73 -11.46
C GLN A 236 50.65 31.82 -10.37
N LEU A 237 49.78 31.65 -9.37
CA LEU A 237 49.70 32.55 -8.23
C LEU A 237 51.00 32.60 -7.45
N ARG A 238 51.62 31.42 -7.19
CA ARG A 238 52.90 31.32 -6.46
C ARG A 238 54.06 32.02 -7.22
N SER A 239 53.99 32.06 -8.54
CA SER A 239 54.93 32.80 -9.37
C SER A 239 54.57 34.29 -9.61
N GLY A 240 53.46 34.75 -9.03
CA GLY A 240 53.01 36.15 -9.14
C GLY A 240 52.39 36.51 -10.51
N LEU A 241 52.04 35.51 -11.33
CA LEU A 241 51.51 35.72 -12.68
C LEU A 241 50.01 36.05 -12.71
N ILE A 242 49.27 35.64 -11.66
CA ILE A 242 47.82 35.88 -11.56
C ILE A 242 47.45 36.37 -10.16
N ASP A 243 46.24 36.91 -10.02
CA ASP A 243 45.70 37.40 -8.77
C ASP A 243 44.97 36.29 -7.97
N VAL A 244 44.78 36.53 -6.67
CA VAL A 244 44.10 35.63 -5.74
C VAL A 244 42.63 35.41 -6.11
N GLY A 245 41.96 36.44 -6.65
CA GLY A 245 40.55 36.36 -7.04
C GLY A 245 40.30 35.30 -8.11
N SER A 246 41.21 35.23 -9.10
CA SER A 246 41.16 34.23 -10.18
C SER A 246 41.25 32.78 -9.63
N VAL A 247 42.19 32.53 -8.70
CA VAL A 247 42.33 31.20 -8.06
C VAL A 247 41.12 30.86 -7.20
N SER A 248 40.59 31.82 -6.43
CA SER A 248 39.43 31.64 -5.59
C SER A 248 38.16 31.34 -6.40
N GLN A 249 37.99 32.01 -7.54
CA GLN A 249 36.86 31.77 -8.46
C GLN A 249 36.89 30.35 -9.03
N GLN A 250 38.05 29.88 -9.49
CA GLN A 250 38.22 28.52 -10.01
C GLN A 250 38.06 27.48 -8.92
N ALA A 251 38.59 27.73 -7.72
CA ALA A 251 38.44 26.86 -6.56
C ALA A 251 36.96 26.70 -6.20
N SER A 252 36.23 27.81 -6.13
CA SER A 252 34.76 27.78 -5.85
C SER A 252 34.00 26.98 -6.90
N MET A 253 34.33 27.16 -8.20
CA MET A 253 33.71 26.39 -9.28
C MET A 253 33.98 24.90 -9.15
N TRP A 254 35.24 24.50 -8.93
CA TRP A 254 35.60 23.09 -8.71
C TRP A 254 34.88 22.49 -7.52
N LEU A 255 34.86 23.16 -6.35
CA LEU A 255 34.20 22.70 -5.15
C LEU A 255 32.68 22.56 -5.32
N ASN A 256 32.04 23.50 -6.03
CA ASN A 256 30.62 23.41 -6.36
C ASN A 256 30.32 22.19 -7.25
N GLN A 257 31.19 21.88 -8.20
CA GLN A 257 31.02 20.68 -9.02
C GLN A 257 31.26 19.38 -8.24
N VAL A 258 32.23 19.37 -7.33
CA VAL A 258 32.44 18.23 -6.40
C VAL A 258 31.18 18.01 -5.54
N SER A 259 30.61 19.10 -5.01
CA SER A 259 29.35 19.01 -4.26
C SER A 259 28.20 18.45 -5.11
N THR A 260 28.07 18.91 -6.35
CA THR A 260 27.08 18.39 -7.29
C THR A 260 27.32 16.92 -7.61
N LEU A 261 28.57 16.52 -7.84
CA LEU A 261 28.94 15.13 -8.09
C LEU A 261 28.58 14.21 -6.89
N ASN A 262 28.85 14.64 -5.67
CA ASN A 262 28.48 13.89 -4.46
C ASN A 262 26.95 13.76 -4.32
N ASN A 263 26.19 14.82 -4.67
CA ASN A 263 24.73 14.76 -4.70
C ASN A 263 24.20 13.81 -5.79
N LEU A 264 24.88 13.70 -6.93
CA LEU A 264 24.55 12.74 -7.98
C LEU A 264 24.83 11.29 -7.55
N TYR A 265 25.95 11.03 -6.85
CA TYR A 265 26.18 9.71 -6.25
C TYR A 265 25.09 9.33 -5.24
N LYS A 266 24.71 10.29 -4.37
CA LYS A 266 23.58 10.08 -3.45
C LYS A 266 22.28 9.76 -4.19
N ALA A 267 21.94 10.54 -5.21
CA ALA A 267 20.74 10.30 -6.03
C ALA A 267 20.77 8.92 -6.71
N ASN A 268 21.92 8.49 -7.19
CA ASN A 268 22.08 7.16 -7.78
C ASN A 268 21.86 6.03 -6.76
N ILE A 269 22.33 6.20 -5.51
CA ILE A 269 22.06 5.26 -4.42
C ILE A 269 20.55 5.23 -4.10
N ASP A 270 19.92 6.41 -4.03
CA ASP A 270 18.49 6.51 -3.76
C ASP A 270 17.66 5.76 -4.85
N PHE A 271 18.02 5.92 -6.13
CA PHE A 271 17.36 5.21 -7.23
C PHE A 271 17.67 3.71 -7.24
N ALA A 272 18.90 3.32 -6.92
CA ALA A 272 19.30 1.92 -6.80
C ALA A 272 18.54 1.22 -5.65
N SER A 273 18.35 1.89 -4.53
CA SER A 273 17.56 1.41 -3.40
C SER A 273 16.07 1.33 -3.74
N ALA A 274 15.54 2.32 -4.46
CA ALA A 274 14.16 2.31 -4.94
C ALA A 274 13.92 1.15 -5.92
N LEU A 275 14.89 0.86 -6.80
CA LEU A 275 14.85 -0.27 -7.72
C LEU A 275 14.84 -1.60 -6.96
N ALA A 276 15.72 -1.77 -5.98
CA ALA A 276 15.78 -2.96 -5.13
C ALA A 276 14.45 -3.19 -4.38
N SER A 277 13.87 -2.12 -3.83
CA SER A 277 12.55 -2.15 -3.18
C SER A 277 11.43 -2.51 -4.15
N ALA A 278 11.42 -1.94 -5.35
CA ALA A 278 10.42 -2.24 -6.37
C ALA A 278 10.49 -3.70 -6.86
N ILE A 279 11.69 -4.28 -6.91
CA ILE A 279 11.91 -5.70 -7.23
C ILE A 279 11.47 -6.61 -6.07
N GLY A 280 11.46 -6.11 -4.83
CA GLY A 280 11.10 -6.87 -3.64
C GLY A 280 12.28 -7.66 -3.06
N LEU A 281 13.47 -7.09 -3.08
CA LEU A 281 14.68 -7.67 -2.48
C LEU A 281 14.82 -7.27 -1.01
N ASP A 282 15.78 -7.91 -0.34
CA ASP A 282 16.03 -7.68 1.07
C ASP A 282 16.37 -6.20 1.38
N PRO A 283 15.93 -5.66 2.52
CA PRO A 283 16.28 -4.32 2.94
C PRO A 283 17.80 -4.13 3.03
N GLY A 284 18.30 -3.10 2.38
CA GLY A 284 19.75 -2.83 2.32
C GLY A 284 20.44 -3.33 1.04
N SER A 285 19.75 -4.06 0.18
CA SER A 285 20.26 -4.40 -1.14
C SER A 285 20.35 -3.15 -2.02
N VAL A 286 21.47 -2.97 -2.70
CA VAL A 286 21.69 -1.90 -3.68
C VAL A 286 21.87 -2.55 -5.04
N ILE A 287 21.00 -2.20 -5.99
CA ILE A 287 21.04 -2.75 -7.34
C ILE A 287 21.19 -1.62 -8.32
N LEU A 288 22.19 -1.74 -9.19
CA LEU A 288 22.41 -0.83 -10.29
C LEU A 288 21.90 -1.41 -11.61
N PRO A 289 21.42 -0.56 -12.50
CA PRO A 289 21.18 -0.97 -13.87
C PRO A 289 22.47 -1.44 -14.52
N GLN A 290 22.36 -2.43 -15.39
CA GLN A 290 23.51 -2.92 -16.18
C GLN A 290 23.94 -1.87 -17.21
N ALA A 291 24.74 -0.89 -16.77
CA ALA A 291 25.10 0.30 -17.55
C ALA A 291 26.09 0.01 -18.66
N LYS A 292 26.99 -0.96 -18.48
CA LYS A 292 28.04 -1.27 -19.48
C LYS A 292 27.51 -1.74 -20.81
N HIS A 293 26.32 -2.34 -20.85
CA HIS A 293 25.67 -2.76 -22.09
C HIS A 293 24.78 -1.67 -22.71
N THR A 294 24.38 -0.65 -21.94
CA THR A 294 23.40 0.36 -22.38
C THR A 294 24.02 1.62 -22.98
N LEU A 295 25.31 1.88 -22.76
CA LEU A 295 25.98 3.02 -23.41
C LEU A 295 26.07 2.85 -24.93
N ASN A 296 26.15 1.59 -25.44
CA ASN A 296 26.26 1.30 -26.88
C ASN A 296 25.07 0.45 -27.43
N GLN A 297 24.33 -0.23 -26.61
CA GLN A 297 23.08 -0.87 -26.99
C GLN A 297 21.93 -0.12 -26.30
N GLN A 298 21.31 0.81 -27.04
CA GLN A 298 19.97 1.23 -26.69
C GLN A 298 19.14 -0.04 -26.62
N ILE A 299 18.71 -0.45 -25.40
CA ILE A 299 17.56 -1.32 -25.30
C ILE A 299 16.46 -0.52 -26.01
N LYS A 300 16.18 -0.91 -27.25
CA LYS A 300 15.04 -0.39 -27.98
C LYS A 300 13.79 -0.92 -27.28
N VAL A 301 13.43 -0.29 -26.17
CA VAL A 301 12.02 -0.30 -25.77
C VAL A 301 11.31 0.25 -27.00
N GLU A 302 10.48 -0.55 -27.62
CA GLU A 302 9.77 -0.14 -28.82
C GLU A 302 9.08 1.17 -28.51
N ALA A 303 9.48 2.22 -29.20
CA ALA A 303 8.89 3.52 -29.02
C ALA A 303 7.38 3.42 -29.28
N TRP A 304 6.59 4.09 -28.44
CA TRP A 304 5.14 4.14 -28.59
C TRP A 304 4.76 4.61 -30.00
N LYS A 305 3.97 3.84 -30.73
CA LYS A 305 3.69 4.06 -32.15
C LYS A 305 2.30 4.62 -32.43
N GLN A 306 1.36 4.46 -31.48
CA GLN A 306 -0.03 4.85 -31.64
C GLN A 306 -0.18 6.37 -31.59
N SER A 307 -1.21 6.88 -32.28
CA SER A 307 -1.63 8.29 -32.20
C SER A 307 -2.23 8.59 -30.82
N LEU A 308 -2.40 9.89 -30.52
CA LEU A 308 -3.03 10.30 -29.26
C LEU A 308 -4.45 9.77 -29.12
N GLU A 309 -5.24 9.85 -30.20
CA GLU A 309 -6.64 9.40 -30.20
C GLU A 309 -6.74 7.89 -30.02
N GLU A 310 -5.92 7.13 -30.75
CA GLU A 310 -5.84 5.67 -30.58
C GLU A 310 -5.39 5.29 -29.16
N SER A 311 -4.45 6.03 -28.58
CA SER A 311 -3.96 5.79 -27.22
C SER A 311 -5.05 6.04 -26.17
N ILE A 312 -5.86 7.10 -26.32
CA ILE A 312 -7.00 7.38 -25.44
C ILE A 312 -8.05 6.28 -25.58
N ASN A 313 -8.44 5.91 -26.81
CA ASN A 313 -9.42 4.86 -27.04
C ASN A 313 -8.96 3.51 -26.48
N LEU A 314 -7.67 3.18 -26.65
CA LEU A 314 -7.09 1.98 -26.09
C LEU A 314 -7.12 1.98 -24.54
N ALA A 315 -6.82 3.13 -23.94
CA ALA A 315 -6.88 3.30 -22.49
C ALA A 315 -8.30 3.12 -21.95
N LEU A 316 -9.29 3.81 -22.53
CA LEU A 316 -10.69 3.73 -22.11
C LEU A 316 -11.26 2.31 -22.25
N THR A 317 -10.78 1.53 -23.22
CA THR A 317 -11.25 0.16 -23.44
C THR A 317 -10.60 -0.85 -22.49
N ASN A 318 -9.31 -0.68 -22.19
CA ASN A 318 -8.52 -1.73 -21.54
C ASN A 318 -8.27 -1.47 -20.06
N ARG A 319 -8.40 -0.23 -19.55
CA ARG A 319 -8.06 0.09 -18.16
C ARG A 319 -8.90 -0.70 -17.16
N GLU A 320 -8.21 -1.43 -16.33
CA GLU A 320 -8.79 -2.30 -15.31
C GLU A 320 -9.51 -1.51 -14.21
N GLU A 321 -9.13 -0.25 -13.95
CA GLU A 321 -9.78 0.60 -12.96
C GLU A 321 -11.26 0.86 -13.30
N ILE A 322 -11.58 1.16 -14.56
CA ILE A 322 -12.97 1.36 -15.01
C ILE A 322 -13.76 0.05 -14.86
N GLN A 323 -13.13 -1.08 -15.23
CA GLN A 323 -13.78 -2.39 -15.12
C GLN A 323 -14.01 -2.76 -13.65
N ALA A 324 -13.08 -2.46 -12.75
CA ALA A 324 -13.19 -2.72 -11.32
C ALA A 324 -14.36 -1.94 -10.70
N GLU A 325 -14.49 -0.64 -11.00
CA GLU A 325 -15.61 0.18 -10.51
C GLU A 325 -16.97 -0.32 -11.04
N ASN A 326 -17.05 -0.71 -12.30
CA ASN A 326 -18.27 -1.30 -12.85
C ASN A 326 -18.65 -2.62 -12.16
N LYS A 327 -17.67 -3.43 -11.75
CA LYS A 327 -17.91 -4.66 -10.98
C LYS A 327 -18.31 -4.37 -9.55
N ASP A 328 -17.73 -3.35 -8.91
CA ASP A 328 -18.14 -2.91 -7.57
C ASP A 328 -19.56 -2.31 -7.59
N ALA A 329 -19.93 -1.55 -8.63
CA ALA A 329 -21.30 -1.10 -8.84
C ALA A 329 -22.27 -2.28 -8.93
N ALA A 330 -21.94 -3.29 -9.73
CA ALA A 330 -22.75 -4.50 -9.84
C ALA A 330 -22.82 -5.30 -8.52
N ALA A 331 -21.72 -5.36 -7.76
CA ALA A 331 -21.71 -6.02 -6.45
C ALA A 331 -22.65 -5.32 -5.45
N ALA A 332 -22.65 -3.98 -5.45
CA ALA A 332 -23.52 -3.17 -4.60
C ALA A 332 -25.00 -3.28 -5.03
N GLU A 333 -25.27 -3.38 -6.33
CA GLU A 333 -26.64 -3.60 -6.85
C GLU A 333 -27.18 -4.97 -6.40
N TRP A 334 -26.38 -6.03 -6.53
CA TRP A 334 -26.75 -7.36 -6.02
C TRP A 334 -26.96 -7.37 -4.51
N GLU A 335 -26.20 -6.57 -3.77
CA GLU A 335 -26.42 -6.40 -2.32
C GLU A 335 -27.77 -5.70 -2.04
N ALA A 336 -28.14 -4.69 -2.85
CA ALA A 336 -29.45 -4.06 -2.73
C ALA A 336 -30.59 -5.05 -3.01
N ILE A 337 -30.45 -5.92 -4.02
CA ILE A 337 -31.40 -6.99 -4.32
C ILE A 337 -31.47 -7.99 -3.16
N ARG A 338 -30.32 -8.39 -2.60
CA ARG A 338 -30.25 -9.28 -1.44
C ARG A 338 -31.03 -8.74 -0.24
N LEU A 339 -30.88 -7.44 0.04
CA LEU A 339 -31.57 -6.77 1.13
C LEU A 339 -33.09 -6.68 0.91
N LYS A 340 -33.54 -6.47 -0.33
CA LYS A 340 -34.96 -6.52 -0.70
C LYS A 340 -35.51 -7.94 -0.54
N ASN A 341 -34.74 -8.95 -0.94
CA ASN A 341 -35.19 -10.35 -0.88
C ASN A 341 -35.33 -10.88 0.56
N LYS A 342 -34.85 -10.14 1.58
CA LYS A 342 -35.10 -10.48 3.00
C LYS A 342 -36.59 -10.38 3.40
N TYR A 343 -37.43 -9.77 2.61
CA TYR A 343 -38.88 -9.77 2.80
C TYR A 343 -39.58 -10.96 2.14
N LEU A 344 -38.86 -11.82 1.42
CA LEU A 344 -39.39 -13.05 0.87
C LEU A 344 -39.29 -14.19 1.89
N PRO A 345 -40.17 -15.18 1.85
CA PRO A 345 -40.14 -16.29 2.77
C PRO A 345 -38.90 -17.17 2.56
N ILE A 346 -38.38 -17.73 3.66
CA ILE A 346 -37.33 -18.74 3.66
C ILE A 346 -38.00 -20.07 4.03
N VAL A 347 -37.74 -21.13 3.26
CA VAL A 347 -38.22 -22.47 3.55
C VAL A 347 -37.03 -23.36 3.90
N SER A 348 -37.12 -24.00 5.08
CA SER A 348 -36.04 -24.84 5.58
C SER A 348 -36.57 -26.23 5.99
N LEU A 349 -35.70 -27.21 5.85
CA LEU A 349 -35.86 -28.51 6.50
C LEU A 349 -35.01 -28.51 7.75
N GLY A 350 -35.65 -28.75 8.93
CA GLY A 350 -34.97 -28.87 10.20
C GLY A 350 -35.15 -30.27 10.79
N GLY A 351 -34.14 -30.76 11.47
CA GLY A 351 -34.21 -31.99 12.23
C GLY A 351 -33.34 -31.89 13.47
N THR A 352 -33.90 -32.21 14.63
CA THR A 352 -33.17 -32.17 15.90
C THR A 352 -33.34 -33.48 16.62
N VAL A 353 -32.24 -34.03 17.11
CA VAL A 353 -32.23 -35.19 18.02
C VAL A 353 -31.60 -34.71 19.33
N THR A 354 -32.39 -34.79 20.41
CA THR A 354 -31.95 -34.37 21.73
C THR A 354 -31.94 -35.59 22.66
N TYR A 355 -30.87 -35.80 23.37
CA TYR A 355 -30.76 -36.72 24.49
C TYR A 355 -30.57 -35.90 25.75
N SER A 356 -31.45 -36.12 26.74
CA SER A 356 -31.33 -35.53 28.07
C SER A 356 -31.36 -36.60 29.16
N ARG A 357 -30.57 -36.37 30.19
CA ARG A 357 -30.53 -37.22 31.39
C ARG A 357 -30.58 -36.34 32.63
N LEU A 358 -31.67 -36.51 33.36
CA LEU A 358 -31.90 -35.86 34.65
C LEU A 358 -31.66 -36.89 35.77
N LYS A 359 -30.84 -36.53 36.73
CA LYS A 359 -30.61 -37.33 37.93
C LYS A 359 -30.70 -36.44 39.15
N GLY A 360 -31.65 -36.71 40.06
CA GLY A 360 -31.78 -35.83 41.19
C GLY A 360 -32.78 -36.29 42.21
N TYR A 361 -33.03 -35.40 43.15
CA TYR A 361 -33.85 -35.54 44.29
C TYR A 361 -35.22 -34.89 44.07
N TYR A 362 -36.26 -35.61 44.36
CA TYR A 362 -37.65 -35.15 44.34
C TYR A 362 -38.18 -35.15 45.75
N GLU A 363 -38.57 -34.01 46.29
CA GLU A 363 -39.24 -33.87 47.56
C GLU A 363 -40.72 -33.90 47.32
N ALA A 364 -41.38 -34.80 47.99
CA ALA A 364 -42.83 -34.93 47.90
C ALA A 364 -43.55 -33.67 48.43
N PRO A 365 -44.69 -33.28 47.83
CA PRO A 365 -45.46 -32.15 48.34
C PRO A 365 -45.80 -32.29 49.79
N VAL A 366 -45.68 -31.20 50.54
CA VAL A 366 -46.07 -31.19 51.97
C VAL A 366 -47.57 -31.55 52.13
N GLY A 367 -47.86 -32.51 52.97
CA GLY A 367 -49.23 -32.98 53.18
C GLY A 367 -49.66 -34.20 52.35
N THR A 368 -48.76 -34.83 51.66
CA THR A 368 -48.98 -36.11 50.98
C THR A 368 -48.21 -37.22 51.68
N ASP A 369 -48.72 -38.46 51.61
CA ASP A 369 -48.06 -39.65 52.17
C ASP A 369 -46.87 -40.14 51.28
N ALA A 370 -46.48 -39.38 50.27
CA ALA A 370 -45.40 -39.71 49.39
C ALA A 370 -44.05 -39.44 50.05
N SER A 371 -43.12 -40.39 50.00
CA SER A 371 -41.76 -40.23 50.50
C SER A 371 -40.89 -39.56 49.47
N PRO A 372 -39.90 -38.71 49.87
CA PRO A 372 -38.88 -38.18 48.98
C PRO A 372 -38.13 -39.34 48.33
N TYR A 373 -37.77 -39.17 47.02
CA TYR A 373 -37.07 -40.22 46.33
C TYR A 373 -36.02 -39.62 45.32
N TYR A 374 -35.00 -40.42 45.07
CA TYR A 374 -34.08 -40.15 44.01
C TYR A 374 -34.58 -40.76 42.71
N SER A 375 -34.55 -39.97 41.62
CA SER A 375 -34.94 -40.46 40.32
C SER A 375 -33.84 -40.24 39.29
N THR A 376 -33.81 -41.12 38.33
CA THR A 376 -33.03 -40.92 37.11
C THR A 376 -33.98 -41.02 35.93
N GLN A 377 -34.09 -39.95 35.19
CA GLN A 377 -34.92 -39.90 33.99
C GLN A 377 -34.02 -39.67 32.78
N SER A 378 -34.19 -40.41 31.73
CA SER A 378 -33.54 -40.15 30.42
C SER A 378 -34.63 -40.03 29.37
N SER A 379 -34.46 -39.08 28.46
CA SER A 379 -35.35 -38.93 27.32
C SER A 379 -34.56 -38.75 26.04
N THR A 380 -35.05 -39.32 24.97
CA THR A 380 -34.55 -39.11 23.61
C THR A 380 -35.71 -38.57 22.78
N ASN A 381 -35.55 -37.35 22.28
CA ASN A 381 -36.54 -36.73 21.41
C ASN A 381 -35.94 -36.53 20.04
N ALA A 382 -36.65 -36.90 19.00
CA ALA A 382 -36.29 -36.67 17.63
C ALA A 382 -37.42 -35.95 16.91
N THR A 383 -37.10 -34.85 16.27
CA THR A 383 -38.03 -34.08 15.48
C THR A 383 -37.46 -33.85 14.09
N ILE A 384 -38.30 -33.90 13.08
CA ILE A 384 -37.98 -33.49 11.71
C ILE A 384 -39.20 -32.73 11.16
N GLY A 385 -38.94 -31.65 10.45
CA GLY A 385 -40.06 -30.85 9.94
C GLY A 385 -39.61 -29.74 8.95
N LEU A 386 -40.60 -29.23 8.26
CA LEU A 386 -40.42 -28.06 7.41
C LEU A 386 -40.69 -26.79 8.23
N GLY A 387 -39.75 -25.85 8.14
CA GLY A 387 -39.87 -24.51 8.73
C GLY A 387 -40.12 -23.47 7.66
N LEU A 388 -41.00 -22.52 7.94
CA LEU A 388 -41.22 -21.31 7.12
C LEU A 388 -40.93 -20.11 8.00
N GLU A 389 -39.94 -19.31 7.57
CA GLU A 389 -39.65 -18.02 8.19
C GLU A 389 -39.99 -16.92 7.19
N TRP A 390 -40.90 -16.02 7.54
CA TRP A 390 -41.30 -14.92 6.68
C TRP A 390 -41.36 -13.62 7.47
N LYS A 391 -40.38 -12.75 7.18
CA LYS A 391 -40.32 -11.42 7.77
C LYS A 391 -41.23 -10.45 7.03
N LEU A 392 -42.44 -10.27 7.52
CA LEU A 392 -43.44 -9.41 6.87
C LEU A 392 -43.17 -7.92 7.05
N PHE A 393 -42.57 -7.53 8.18
CA PHE A 393 -42.28 -6.13 8.49
C PHE A 393 -41.10 -6.01 9.46
N ASP A 394 -40.23 -5.06 9.24
CA ASP A 394 -39.04 -4.77 10.07
C ASP A 394 -38.86 -3.27 10.34
N GLY A 395 -39.95 -2.48 10.29
CA GLY A 395 -39.85 -1.02 10.42
C GLY A 395 -39.22 -0.33 9.21
N GLY A 396 -39.04 -1.02 8.08
CA GLY A 396 -38.40 -0.46 6.88
C GLY A 396 -36.88 -0.49 6.90
N VAL A 397 -36.25 -1.16 7.86
CA VAL A 397 -34.79 -1.20 8.00
C VAL A 397 -34.11 -1.79 6.77
N ASN A 398 -34.57 -2.95 6.28
CA ASN A 398 -33.96 -3.56 5.09
C ASN A 398 -34.24 -2.77 3.83
N TYR A 399 -35.38 -2.08 3.72
CA TYR A 399 -35.68 -1.18 2.62
C TYR A 399 -34.73 0.01 2.59
N ALA A 400 -34.48 0.66 3.73
CA ALA A 400 -33.53 1.76 3.83
C ALA A 400 -32.10 1.32 3.49
N LYS A 401 -31.67 0.15 3.99
CA LYS A 401 -30.37 -0.46 3.65
C LYS A 401 -30.27 -0.79 2.16
N ALA A 402 -31.33 -1.27 1.53
CA ALA A 402 -31.35 -1.54 0.09
C ALA A 402 -31.21 -0.25 -0.73
N LYS A 403 -31.85 0.85 -0.31
CA LYS A 403 -31.65 2.16 -0.93
C LYS A 403 -30.23 2.67 -0.75
N ALA A 404 -29.65 2.51 0.43
CA ALA A 404 -28.26 2.86 0.68
C ALA A 404 -27.30 2.07 -0.22
N ALA A 405 -27.48 0.75 -0.35
CA ALA A 405 -26.67 -0.08 -1.25
C ALA A 405 -26.83 0.34 -2.73
N LYS A 406 -28.04 0.75 -3.14
CA LYS A 406 -28.24 1.27 -4.49
C LYS A 406 -27.53 2.62 -4.72
N ALA A 407 -27.51 3.50 -3.71
CA ALA A 407 -26.74 4.76 -3.78
C ALA A 407 -25.23 4.50 -3.85
N VAL A 408 -24.74 3.45 -3.17
CA VAL A 408 -23.34 3.00 -3.30
C VAL A 408 -23.05 2.50 -4.72
N SER A 409 -23.98 1.73 -5.34
CA SER A 409 -23.84 1.33 -6.75
C SER A 409 -23.71 2.55 -7.67
N GLN A 410 -24.57 3.54 -7.51
CA GLN A 410 -24.49 4.79 -8.29
C GLN A 410 -23.18 5.55 -8.05
N SER A 411 -22.68 5.55 -6.81
CA SER A 411 -21.38 6.17 -6.50
C SER A 411 -20.22 5.51 -7.27
N HIS A 412 -20.23 4.19 -7.45
CA HIS A 412 -19.24 3.48 -8.25
C HIS A 412 -19.39 3.75 -9.75
N GLU A 413 -20.64 3.89 -10.26
CA GLU A 413 -20.88 4.27 -11.64
C GLU A 413 -20.31 5.67 -11.95
N GLU A 414 -20.56 6.65 -11.08
CA GLU A 414 -19.98 8.00 -11.20
C GLU A 414 -18.45 8.01 -11.03
N MET A 415 -17.90 7.13 -10.19
CA MET A 415 -16.46 6.98 -10.05
C MET A 415 -15.84 6.40 -11.34
N ALA A 416 -16.49 5.45 -12.00
CA ALA A 416 -16.05 4.94 -13.31
C ALA A 416 -15.95 6.07 -14.34
N LEU A 417 -16.96 6.95 -14.42
CA LEU A 417 -16.94 8.13 -15.29
C LEU A 417 -15.82 9.11 -14.92
N ALA A 418 -15.57 9.32 -13.61
CA ALA A 418 -14.45 10.14 -13.14
C ALA A 418 -13.10 9.54 -13.57
N TYR A 419 -12.94 8.21 -13.53
CA TYR A 419 -11.76 7.54 -14.06
C TYR A 419 -11.61 7.72 -15.57
N GLU A 420 -12.68 7.67 -16.36
CA GLU A 420 -12.61 7.93 -17.81
C GLU A 420 -12.01 9.31 -18.12
N LEU A 421 -12.44 10.33 -17.37
CA LEU A 421 -11.91 11.69 -17.52
C LEU A 421 -10.44 11.79 -17.13
N SER A 422 -10.06 11.23 -15.95
CA SER A 422 -8.68 11.28 -15.47
C SER A 422 -7.73 10.48 -16.36
N ILE A 423 -8.16 9.34 -16.88
CA ILE A 423 -7.40 8.51 -17.82
C ILE A 423 -7.11 9.27 -19.11
N GLY A 424 -8.10 9.97 -19.65
CA GLY A 424 -7.91 10.81 -20.82
C GLY A 424 -6.89 11.93 -20.60
N GLU A 425 -6.88 12.53 -19.42
CA GLU A 425 -5.87 13.52 -19.01
C GLU A 425 -4.47 12.90 -18.87
N GLU A 426 -4.35 11.78 -18.15
CA GLU A 426 -3.08 11.06 -17.94
C GLU A 426 -2.41 10.66 -19.25
N VAL A 427 -3.16 10.06 -20.17
CA VAL A 427 -2.66 9.67 -21.49
C VAL A 427 -2.23 10.90 -22.29
N ARG A 428 -3.03 11.96 -22.33
CA ARG A 428 -2.71 13.19 -23.06
C ARG A 428 -1.45 13.84 -22.51
N LYS A 429 -1.31 13.92 -21.17
CA LYS A 429 -0.16 14.49 -20.48
C LYS A 429 1.12 13.73 -20.82
N SER A 430 1.11 12.41 -20.72
CA SER A 430 2.27 11.55 -21.00
C SER A 430 2.62 11.55 -22.49
N TYR A 431 1.63 11.52 -23.38
CA TYR A 431 1.83 11.62 -24.82
C TYR A 431 2.49 12.95 -25.20
N SER A 432 1.99 14.07 -24.68
CA SER A 432 2.54 15.40 -24.92
C SER A 432 3.96 15.55 -24.36
N ALA A 433 4.19 15.05 -23.12
CA ALA A 433 5.52 15.07 -22.51
C ALA A 433 6.54 14.29 -23.36
N ARG A 434 6.17 13.09 -23.83
CA ARG A 434 7.00 12.28 -24.72
C ARG A 434 7.30 13.01 -26.02
N GLN A 435 6.28 13.58 -26.67
CA GLN A 435 6.46 14.27 -27.96
C GLN A 435 7.35 15.50 -27.83
N ILE A 436 7.12 16.33 -26.80
CA ILE A 436 7.93 17.52 -26.54
C ILE A 436 9.38 17.11 -26.23
N ALA A 437 9.58 16.11 -25.40
CA ALA A 437 10.92 15.62 -25.08
C ALA A 437 11.65 15.11 -26.34
N ALA A 438 10.97 14.34 -27.20
CA ALA A 438 11.53 13.88 -28.48
C ALA A 438 12.00 15.00 -29.40
N LEU A 439 11.25 16.12 -29.44
CA LEU A 439 11.60 17.30 -30.23
C LEU A 439 12.73 18.12 -29.60
N THR A 440 12.86 18.10 -28.27
CA THR A 440 13.84 18.92 -27.53
C THR A 440 15.19 18.23 -27.39
N ILE A 441 15.26 16.90 -27.36
CA ILE A 441 16.51 16.14 -27.21
C ILE A 441 17.56 16.52 -28.24
N PRO A 442 17.29 16.58 -29.56
CA PRO A 442 18.31 16.93 -30.55
C PRO A 442 18.89 18.34 -30.34
N SER A 443 18.04 19.29 -29.94
CA SER A 443 18.47 20.66 -29.62
C SER A 443 19.39 20.71 -28.42
N ASN A 444 19.09 19.92 -27.37
CA ASN A 444 19.90 19.84 -26.15
C ASN A 444 21.21 19.08 -26.40
N GLU A 445 21.24 18.08 -27.29
CA GLU A 445 22.48 17.40 -27.69
C GLU A 445 23.42 18.39 -28.38
N LEU A 446 22.90 19.19 -29.32
CA LEU A 446 23.68 20.23 -29.99
C LEU A 446 24.11 21.34 -29.01
N ALA A 447 23.23 21.73 -28.06
CA ALA A 447 23.57 22.71 -27.02
C ALA A 447 24.74 22.23 -26.14
N LEU A 448 24.71 20.97 -25.70
CA LEU A 448 25.80 20.38 -24.92
C LEU A 448 27.09 20.30 -25.74
N GLN A 449 27.01 19.94 -27.02
CA GLN A 449 28.17 19.93 -27.90
C GLN A 449 28.78 21.34 -28.03
N LYS A 450 27.93 22.36 -28.28
CA LYS A 450 28.40 23.74 -28.41
C LYS A 450 28.94 24.32 -27.11
N ALA A 451 28.36 23.93 -25.97
CA ALA A 451 28.91 24.30 -24.67
C ALA A 451 30.31 23.69 -24.43
N LYS A 452 30.52 22.42 -24.80
CA LYS A 452 31.84 21.77 -24.74
C LYS A 452 32.86 22.44 -25.65
N GLU A 453 32.48 22.75 -26.89
CA GLU A 453 33.33 23.50 -27.84
C GLU A 453 33.69 24.88 -27.28
N SER A 454 32.72 25.60 -26.67
CA SER A 454 32.96 26.90 -26.04
C SER A 454 33.94 26.82 -24.87
N LEU A 455 33.83 25.80 -24.06
CA LEU A 455 34.76 25.55 -22.96
C LEU A 455 36.18 25.30 -23.47
N GLU A 456 36.32 24.49 -24.49
CA GLU A 456 37.62 24.19 -25.08
C GLU A 456 38.30 25.46 -25.67
N VAL A 457 37.53 26.27 -26.39
CA VAL A 457 38.01 27.56 -26.90
C VAL A 457 38.40 28.54 -25.79
N ALA A 458 37.59 28.58 -24.69
CA ALA A 458 37.89 29.43 -23.53
C ALA A 458 39.21 29.02 -22.86
N ARG A 459 39.48 27.73 -22.75
CA ARG A 459 40.71 27.16 -22.19
C ARG A 459 41.91 27.52 -23.07
N GLN A 460 41.84 27.27 -24.39
CA GLN A 460 42.92 27.60 -25.33
C GLN A 460 43.27 29.09 -25.32
N ARG A 461 42.27 29.98 -25.26
CA ARG A 461 42.50 31.43 -25.14
C ARG A 461 43.17 31.80 -23.82
N PHE A 462 42.82 31.14 -22.74
CA PHE A 462 43.45 31.38 -21.45
C PHE A 462 44.91 30.90 -21.43
N GLU A 463 45.20 29.71 -21.97
CA GLU A 463 46.55 29.15 -22.09
C GLU A 463 47.49 30.05 -22.95
N THR A 464 46.95 30.71 -23.95
CA THR A 464 47.70 31.67 -24.79
C THR A 464 47.79 33.08 -24.17
N GLY A 465 47.24 33.29 -22.96
CA GLY A 465 47.29 34.58 -22.28
C GLY A 465 46.32 35.65 -22.77
N ILE A 466 45.42 35.31 -23.70
CA ILE A 466 44.44 36.24 -24.30
C ILE A 466 43.10 36.19 -23.57
N GLY A 467 42.84 35.12 -22.81
CA GLY A 467 41.58 34.85 -22.12
C GLY A 467 41.56 35.22 -20.63
N ASN A 468 40.34 35.31 -20.07
CA ASN A 468 40.12 35.53 -18.64
C ASN A 468 39.55 34.24 -18.03
N ILE A 469 39.92 33.93 -16.78
CA ILE A 469 39.41 32.79 -16.00
C ILE A 469 37.90 32.82 -15.87
N THR A 470 37.29 33.99 -15.76
CA THR A 470 35.82 34.15 -15.68
C THR A 470 35.11 33.51 -16.88
N THR A 471 35.72 33.58 -18.08
CA THR A 471 35.17 32.97 -19.30
C THR A 471 35.19 31.43 -19.20
N ILE A 472 36.26 30.86 -18.65
CA ILE A 472 36.33 29.40 -18.40
C ILE A 472 35.26 28.98 -17.42
N VAL A 473 35.11 29.68 -16.28
CA VAL A 473 34.11 29.38 -15.25
C VAL A 473 32.69 29.46 -15.83
N GLN A 474 32.41 30.48 -16.65
CA GLN A 474 31.10 30.61 -17.32
C GLN A 474 30.86 29.48 -18.33
N ALA A 475 31.86 29.12 -19.13
CA ALA A 475 31.76 28.03 -20.10
C ALA A 475 31.57 26.67 -19.40
N ASN A 476 32.27 26.43 -18.29
CA ASN A 476 32.07 25.23 -17.44
C ASN A 476 30.66 25.14 -16.88
N ALA A 477 30.11 26.24 -16.36
CA ALA A 477 28.74 26.30 -15.85
C ALA A 477 27.73 25.98 -16.99
N LEU A 478 27.97 26.50 -18.18
CA LEU A 478 27.14 26.24 -19.37
C LEU A 478 27.15 24.76 -19.77
N VAL A 479 28.30 24.07 -19.69
CA VAL A 479 28.40 22.63 -19.96
C VAL A 479 27.58 21.84 -18.92
N GLY A 480 27.71 22.18 -17.63
CA GLY A 480 26.93 21.54 -16.55
C GLY A 480 25.43 21.71 -16.76
N GLU A 481 24.97 22.92 -17.05
CA GLU A 481 23.56 23.24 -17.32
C GLU A 481 23.03 22.49 -18.54
N ALA A 482 23.75 22.52 -19.67
CA ALA A 482 23.35 21.81 -20.89
C ALA A 482 23.32 20.29 -20.68
N ALA A 483 24.21 19.72 -19.85
CA ALA A 483 24.20 18.31 -19.50
C ALA A 483 22.97 17.96 -18.69
N HIS A 484 22.63 18.74 -17.67
CA HIS A 484 21.41 18.53 -16.88
C HIS A 484 20.15 18.60 -17.73
N GLN A 485 20.03 19.58 -18.61
CA GLN A 485 18.87 19.74 -19.50
C GLN A 485 18.73 18.54 -20.44
N LEU A 486 19.82 18.07 -21.05
CA LEU A 486 19.80 16.90 -21.92
C LEU A 486 19.35 15.64 -21.16
N ILE A 487 19.96 15.38 -20.02
CA ILE A 487 19.67 14.18 -19.22
C ILE A 487 18.23 14.21 -18.72
N ASN A 488 17.74 15.34 -18.21
CA ASN A 488 16.36 15.49 -17.78
C ASN A 488 15.36 15.26 -18.92
N ASN A 489 15.63 15.77 -20.12
CA ASN A 489 14.75 15.54 -21.28
C ASN A 489 14.78 14.08 -21.76
N ARG A 490 15.93 13.41 -21.71
CA ARG A 490 16.03 11.97 -21.99
C ARG A 490 15.26 11.14 -20.97
N LEU A 491 15.38 11.50 -19.69
CA LEU A 491 14.63 10.86 -18.62
C LEU A 491 13.12 11.06 -18.80
N ASN A 492 12.68 12.30 -19.07
CA ASN A 492 11.28 12.61 -19.33
C ASN A 492 10.72 11.82 -20.52
N TYR A 493 11.49 11.68 -21.61
CA TYR A 493 11.08 10.86 -22.75
C TYR A 493 10.86 9.41 -22.37
N LYS A 494 11.82 8.77 -21.68
CA LYS A 494 11.73 7.37 -21.27
C LYS A 494 10.61 7.13 -20.25
N ASN A 495 10.46 8.05 -19.30
CA ASN A 495 9.41 7.95 -18.28
C ASN A 495 8.03 8.15 -18.89
N ALA A 496 7.87 9.09 -19.82
CA ALA A 496 6.61 9.27 -20.53
C ALA A 496 6.23 8.05 -21.39
N ASP A 497 7.22 7.40 -21.99
CA ASP A 497 7.02 6.16 -22.75
C ASP A 497 6.56 5.01 -21.81
N ALA A 498 7.20 4.83 -20.66
CA ALA A 498 6.79 3.86 -19.63
C ALA A 498 5.39 4.14 -19.08
N GLN A 499 5.07 5.41 -18.84
CA GLN A 499 3.73 5.85 -18.39
C GLN A 499 2.66 5.56 -19.44
N LEU A 500 2.95 5.73 -20.72
CA LEU A 500 1.99 5.40 -21.79
C LEU A 500 1.64 3.91 -21.79
N TYR A 501 2.60 3.01 -21.60
CA TYR A 501 2.32 1.58 -21.46
C TYR A 501 1.40 1.30 -20.25
N ARG A 502 1.65 1.96 -19.12
CA ARG A 502 0.79 1.82 -17.93
C ARG A 502 -0.60 2.39 -18.14
N TYR A 503 -0.70 3.60 -18.69
CA TYR A 503 -1.96 4.33 -18.83
C TYR A 503 -2.86 3.80 -19.94
N THR A 504 -2.31 3.13 -20.94
CA THR A 504 -3.07 2.43 -21.98
C THR A 504 -3.38 0.98 -21.63
N ALA A 505 -3.00 0.54 -20.43
CA ALA A 505 -3.11 -0.84 -19.99
C ALA A 505 -2.52 -1.86 -20.98
N THR A 506 -1.40 -1.50 -21.62
CA THR A 506 -0.62 -2.39 -22.49
C THR A 506 0.62 -2.90 -21.78
N TRP A 507 0.97 -4.16 -22.03
CA TRP A 507 2.19 -4.72 -21.48
C TRP A 507 3.38 -4.42 -22.40
N PRO A 508 4.50 -3.92 -21.88
CA PRO A 508 5.71 -3.75 -22.68
C PRO A 508 6.19 -5.09 -23.23
N SER A 509 6.77 -5.07 -24.45
CA SER A 509 7.22 -6.27 -25.16
C SER A 509 8.32 -7.07 -24.44
N PHE A 510 9.03 -6.44 -23.50
CA PHE A 510 10.09 -7.08 -22.73
C PHE A 510 9.59 -7.91 -21.54
N VAL A 511 8.31 -7.79 -21.16
CA VAL A 511 7.71 -8.59 -20.06
C VAL A 511 7.43 -9.99 -20.58
N SER A 512 7.92 -11.01 -19.86
CA SER A 512 7.76 -12.40 -20.31
C SER A 512 6.31 -12.86 -20.21
N LYS A 513 5.85 -13.62 -21.20
CA LYS A 513 4.52 -14.25 -21.17
C LYS A 513 4.35 -15.21 -19.98
N THR A 514 5.43 -15.78 -19.50
CA THR A 514 5.43 -16.68 -18.33
C THR A 514 5.13 -15.93 -17.05
N SER A 515 5.71 -14.74 -16.85
CA SER A 515 5.42 -13.89 -15.69
C SER A 515 3.98 -13.38 -15.71
N LEU A 516 3.43 -13.10 -16.90
CA LEU A 516 2.03 -12.71 -17.08
C LEU A 516 1.07 -13.89 -16.87
N ALA A 517 1.47 -15.10 -17.30
CA ALA A 517 0.67 -16.31 -17.09
C ALA A 517 0.53 -16.63 -15.58
N ASN A 518 1.58 -16.43 -14.78
CA ASN A 518 1.49 -16.64 -13.33
C ASN A 518 0.48 -15.68 -12.66
N ILE A 519 0.40 -14.42 -13.11
CA ILE A 519 -0.62 -13.46 -12.63
C ILE A 519 -2.03 -13.89 -13.09
N ALA A 520 -2.15 -14.61 -14.22
CA ALA A 520 -3.42 -15.02 -14.80
C ALA A 520 -3.84 -16.46 -14.46
N THR A 521 -2.92 -17.37 -14.13
CA THR A 521 -3.19 -18.81 -13.91
C THR A 521 -3.43 -19.20 -12.45
N GLU A 522 -3.16 -18.35 -11.49
CA GLU A 522 -3.70 -18.51 -10.14
C GLU A 522 -5.19 -18.10 -10.05
N GLN A 523 -5.82 -17.91 -11.19
CA GLN A 523 -7.25 -17.68 -11.40
C GLN A 523 -7.98 -19.03 -11.59
#